data_e1e8e1b226d3aceea61935a4307eac64
#
_entry.id   e1e8e1b226d3aceea61935a4307eac64
#
_cell.length_a   1.000
_cell.length_b   1.000
_cell.length_c   1.000
_cell.angle_alpha   90.00
_cell.angle_beta   90.00
_cell.angle_gamma   90.00
#
_symmetry.space_group_name_H-M   'P 1'
#
loop_
_entity.id
_entity.type
_entity.pdbx_description
1 polymer ?
#
loop_
_entity_poly.entity_id
_entity_poly.type
_entity_poly.pdbx_seq_one_letter_code
_entity_poly.pdbx_strand_id
1 'polypeptide(L)'
;AVYRFSPGPSGVEATEIARVEAAGTIRAIDSFAPAMNNDGLVTFRGRDANGQAIYVGDGTTLRRVIGKDDLVATDLGIAGIGQHVDDPNGWPIFSGAPGINAHGDIAFIAGLYPQGNNQVEWGSGVFVAYADGDVIFQDGFENP
;
A
#
# COMPACT_ATOMS: atom_id res chain seq x y z
N ALA A 1 -4.40 9.76 12.69
CA ALA A 1 -5.51 9.50 11.77
C ALA A 1 -5.24 10.10 10.39
N VAL A 2 -5.93 9.59 9.39
CA VAL A 2 -5.99 10.16 8.02
C VAL A 2 -7.36 10.79 7.83
N TYR A 3 -7.39 12.02 7.34
CA TYR A 3 -8.63 12.75 7.07
C TYR A 3 -8.66 13.23 5.62
N ARG A 4 -9.85 13.20 5.03
CA ARG A 4 -10.18 13.90 3.78
C ARG A 4 -10.93 15.18 4.13
N PHE A 5 -10.53 16.29 3.52
CA PHE A 5 -11.22 17.56 3.62
C PHE A 5 -11.94 17.86 2.30
N SER A 6 -13.19 18.24 2.36
CA SER A 6 -14.01 18.60 1.18
C SER A 6 -14.84 19.85 1.46
N PRO A 7 -15.18 20.63 0.41
CA PRO A 7 -16.13 21.72 0.56
C PRO A 7 -17.51 21.19 1.02
N GLY A 8 -18.11 21.84 1.99
CA GLY A 8 -19.46 21.56 2.48
C GLY A 8 -20.33 22.81 2.55
N PRO A 9 -21.62 22.68 2.87
CA PRO A 9 -22.56 23.79 2.91
C PRO A 9 -22.18 24.92 3.88
N SER A 10 -21.43 24.57 4.95
CA SER A 10 -21.05 25.50 6.02
C SER A 10 -19.54 25.78 6.05
N GLY A 11 -18.78 25.39 5.02
CA GLY A 11 -17.34 25.52 4.96
C GLY A 11 -16.65 24.21 4.59
N VAL A 12 -15.51 23.92 5.24
CA VAL A 12 -14.76 22.68 5.00
C VAL A 12 -15.24 21.60 5.95
N GLU A 13 -15.60 20.46 5.39
CA GLU A 13 -15.97 19.25 6.13
C GLU A 13 -14.80 18.26 6.15
N ALA A 14 -14.57 17.66 7.33
CA ALA A 14 -13.54 16.63 7.54
C ALA A 14 -14.20 15.25 7.63
N THR A 15 -13.78 14.33 6.78
CA THR A 15 -14.14 12.90 6.86
C THR A 15 -12.95 12.12 7.36
N GLU A 16 -13.09 11.38 8.46
CA GLU A 16 -12.06 10.46 8.91
C GLU A 16 -12.02 9.23 7.99
N ILE A 17 -10.87 8.96 7.41
CA ILE A 17 -10.63 7.81 6.54
C ILE A 17 -10.13 6.63 7.35
N ALA A 18 -9.22 6.88 8.29
CA ALA A 18 -8.60 5.86 9.10
C ALA A 18 -8.06 6.42 10.41
N ARG A 19 -8.09 5.59 11.44
CA ARG A 19 -7.56 5.88 12.78
C ARG A 19 -6.59 4.79 13.23
N VAL A 20 -5.56 5.20 13.93
CA VAL A 20 -4.66 4.28 14.63
C VAL A 20 -5.32 3.80 15.91
N GLU A 21 -5.34 2.48 16.10
CA GLU A 21 -5.85 1.84 17.30
C GLU A 21 -4.86 0.76 17.76
N ALA A 22 -4.54 0.75 19.05
CA ALA A 22 -3.51 -0.16 19.62
C ALA A 22 -3.81 -1.65 19.38
N ALA A 23 -5.08 -2.03 19.31
CA ALA A 23 -5.54 -3.40 19.04
C ALA A 23 -6.36 -3.49 17.74
N GLY A 24 -6.37 -2.42 16.93
CA GLY A 24 -7.13 -2.33 15.69
C GLY A 24 -6.37 -2.85 14.47
N THR A 25 -7.00 -2.73 13.32
CA THR A 25 -6.45 -3.10 12.02
C THR A 25 -5.22 -2.26 11.65
N ILE A 26 -5.25 -0.95 11.99
CA ILE A 26 -4.16 -0.02 11.74
C ILE A 26 -3.50 0.34 13.05
N ARG A 27 -2.23 -0.03 13.21
CA ARG A 27 -1.42 0.22 14.40
C ARG A 27 -0.51 1.44 14.28
N ALA A 28 -0.19 1.84 13.05
CA ALA A 28 0.55 3.06 12.75
C ALA A 28 0.19 3.56 11.36
N ILE A 29 0.37 4.86 11.12
CA ILE A 29 0.28 5.49 9.81
C ILE A 29 1.66 6.07 9.53
N ASP A 30 2.20 5.73 8.35
CA ASP A 30 3.50 6.22 7.92
C ASP A 30 3.40 7.71 7.49
N SER A 31 4.52 8.42 7.56
CA SER A 31 4.58 9.86 7.26
C SER A 31 4.63 10.22 5.77
N PHE A 32 4.37 9.24 4.89
CA PHE A 32 4.23 9.50 3.45
C PHE A 32 2.86 10.11 3.13
N ALA A 33 2.85 11.05 2.18
CA ALA A 33 1.62 11.71 1.79
C ALA A 33 0.58 10.71 1.27
N PRO A 34 -0.66 10.72 1.78
CA PRO A 34 -1.77 10.01 1.16
C PRO A 34 -2.08 10.56 -0.24
N ALA A 35 -2.58 9.71 -1.12
CA ALA A 35 -3.12 10.11 -2.41
C ALA A 35 -4.64 9.92 -2.44
N MET A 36 -5.34 10.77 -3.18
CA MET A 36 -6.79 10.75 -3.30
C MET A 36 -7.21 10.86 -4.77
N ASN A 37 -8.23 10.11 -5.17
CA ASN A 37 -8.86 10.26 -6.48
C ASN A 37 -10.09 11.18 -6.42
N ASN A 38 -10.71 11.42 -7.59
CA ASN A 38 -11.87 12.31 -7.70
C ASN A 38 -13.14 11.76 -7.02
N ASP A 39 -13.23 10.45 -6.81
CA ASP A 39 -14.36 9.81 -6.12
C ASP A 39 -14.20 9.85 -4.59
N GLY A 40 -13.10 10.43 -4.10
CA GLY A 40 -12.82 10.57 -2.68
C GLY A 40 -12.24 9.33 -2.01
N LEU A 41 -11.79 8.33 -2.79
CA LEU A 41 -10.97 7.24 -2.27
C LEU A 41 -9.58 7.76 -1.91
N VAL A 42 -9.11 7.43 -0.72
CA VAL A 42 -7.81 7.83 -0.19
C VAL A 42 -6.96 6.59 0.03
N THR A 43 -5.79 6.52 -0.63
CA THR A 43 -4.78 5.49 -0.37
C THR A 43 -3.65 6.04 0.48
N PHE A 44 -3.13 5.23 1.38
CA PHE A 44 -2.05 5.61 2.29
C PHE A 44 -1.27 4.39 2.77
N ARG A 45 -0.07 4.65 3.30
CA ARG A 45 0.74 3.63 3.95
C ARG A 45 0.51 3.63 5.45
N GLY A 46 0.51 2.44 6.01
CA GLY A 46 0.41 2.24 7.45
C GLY A 46 1.02 0.92 7.86
N ARG A 47 0.70 0.49 9.07
CA ARG A 47 1.17 -0.78 9.64
C ARG A 47 0.02 -1.49 10.32
N ASP A 48 -0.03 -2.80 10.13
CA ASP A 48 -0.88 -3.72 10.87
C ASP A 48 -0.07 -4.54 11.89
N ALA A 49 -0.62 -5.66 12.34
CA ALA A 49 0.05 -6.57 13.25
C ALA A 49 1.29 -7.23 12.63
N ASN A 50 1.32 -7.39 11.31
CA ASN A 50 2.38 -8.09 10.57
C ASN A 50 3.45 -7.14 10.05
N GLY A 51 3.20 -5.83 10.00
CA GLY A 51 4.14 -4.84 9.52
C GLY A 51 3.51 -3.82 8.56
N GLN A 52 4.32 -3.31 7.63
CA GLN A 52 3.88 -2.29 6.67
C GLN A 52 2.81 -2.83 5.72
N ALA A 53 1.84 -1.99 5.42
CA ALA A 53 0.77 -2.28 4.47
C ALA A 53 0.27 -1.00 3.78
N ILE A 54 -0.38 -1.17 2.62
CA ILE A 54 -1.09 -0.13 1.91
C ILE A 54 -2.59 -0.33 2.12
N TYR A 55 -3.27 0.76 2.37
CA TYR A 55 -4.71 0.82 2.63
C TYR A 55 -5.39 1.76 1.64
N VAL A 56 -6.69 1.54 1.45
CA VAL A 56 -7.58 2.45 0.74
C VAL A 56 -8.91 2.55 1.48
N GLY A 57 -9.45 3.76 1.58
CA GLY A 57 -10.75 3.99 2.22
C GLY A 57 -11.42 5.26 1.74
N ASP A 58 -12.72 5.39 2.03
CA ASP A 58 -13.57 6.53 1.68
C ASP A 58 -14.19 7.23 2.90
N GLY A 59 -13.95 6.70 4.10
CA GLY A 59 -14.55 7.14 5.37
C GLY A 59 -15.74 6.28 5.82
N THR A 60 -16.24 5.39 4.95
CA THR A 60 -17.27 4.39 5.28
C THR A 60 -16.68 3.00 5.29
N THR A 61 -15.84 2.70 4.30
CA THR A 61 -15.13 1.44 4.14
C THR A 61 -13.62 1.68 4.21
N LEU A 62 -12.90 0.70 4.75
CA LEU A 62 -11.45 0.68 4.79
C LEU A 62 -10.98 -0.72 4.40
N ARG A 63 -10.12 -0.80 3.39
CA ARG A 63 -9.58 -2.05 2.89
C ARG A 63 -8.05 -2.03 2.95
N ARG A 64 -7.45 -3.11 3.44
CA ARG A 64 -6.04 -3.42 3.26
C ARG A 64 -5.84 -3.90 1.82
N VAL A 65 -4.97 -3.24 1.09
CA VAL A 65 -4.68 -3.56 -0.32
C VAL A 65 -3.64 -4.66 -0.40
N ILE A 66 -2.50 -4.42 0.21
CA ILE A 66 -1.35 -5.34 0.23
C ILE A 66 -0.45 -4.99 1.42
N GLY A 67 0.31 -5.95 1.90
CA GLY A 67 1.24 -5.70 2.99
C GLY A 67 2.37 -6.72 3.06
N LYS A 68 3.17 -6.59 4.09
CA LYS A 68 4.29 -7.47 4.37
C LYS A 68 3.86 -8.93 4.34
N ASP A 69 4.68 -9.77 3.69
CA ASP A 69 4.53 -11.22 3.52
C ASP A 69 3.35 -11.66 2.64
N ASP A 70 2.58 -10.75 2.05
CA ASP A 70 1.61 -11.10 1.02
C ASP A 70 2.35 -11.66 -0.22
N LEU A 71 1.73 -12.61 -0.88
CA LEU A 71 2.29 -13.26 -2.07
C LEU A 71 1.75 -12.61 -3.35
N VAL A 72 2.65 -12.37 -4.29
CA VAL A 72 2.33 -11.82 -5.61
C VAL A 72 2.99 -12.66 -6.70
N ALA A 73 2.32 -12.76 -7.86
CA ALA A 73 2.92 -13.34 -9.05
C ALA A 73 3.84 -12.32 -9.73
N THR A 74 5.02 -12.75 -10.12
CA THR A 74 6.00 -11.94 -10.87
C THR A 74 6.54 -12.76 -12.04
N ASP A 75 7.30 -12.13 -12.92
CA ASP A 75 8.02 -12.79 -14.02
C ASP A 75 9.10 -13.79 -13.52
N LEU A 76 9.59 -13.60 -12.28
CA LEU A 76 10.54 -14.51 -11.63
C LEU A 76 9.84 -15.64 -10.85
N GLY A 77 8.51 -15.68 -10.81
CA GLY A 77 7.71 -16.62 -10.04
C GLY A 77 6.92 -15.96 -8.92
N ILE A 78 6.49 -16.74 -7.93
CA ILE A 78 5.78 -16.21 -6.77
C ILE A 78 6.78 -15.56 -5.80
N ALA A 79 6.53 -14.31 -5.49
CA ALA A 79 7.32 -13.51 -4.55
C ALA A 79 6.52 -13.18 -3.28
N GLY A 80 7.20 -13.02 -2.17
CA GLY A 80 6.68 -12.35 -0.98
C GLY A 80 7.00 -10.87 -1.00
N ILE A 81 6.07 -10.06 -0.55
CA ILE A 81 6.26 -8.62 -0.34
C ILE A 81 7.10 -8.42 0.91
N GLY A 82 8.28 -7.87 0.77
CA GLY A 82 9.18 -7.65 1.91
C GLY A 82 10.61 -7.40 1.49
N GLN A 83 11.45 -7.31 2.52
CA GLN A 83 12.90 -7.21 2.38
C GLN A 83 13.57 -8.28 3.22
N HIS A 84 14.88 -8.41 3.04
CA HIS A 84 15.70 -9.32 3.83
C HIS A 84 15.48 -9.11 5.33
N VAL A 85 15.21 -10.21 6.06
CA VAL A 85 14.87 -10.16 7.50
C VAL A 85 15.98 -9.60 8.38
N ASP A 86 17.23 -9.71 7.94
CA ASP A 86 18.41 -9.28 8.68
C ASP A 86 18.85 -7.85 8.34
N ASP A 87 18.05 -7.07 7.60
CA ASP A 87 18.38 -5.66 7.36
C ASP A 87 18.28 -4.89 8.69
N PRO A 88 19.41 -4.50 9.30
CA PRO A 88 19.41 -3.84 10.61
C PRO A 88 18.83 -2.43 10.55
N ASN A 89 18.65 -1.85 9.36
CA ASN A 89 18.18 -0.51 9.16
C ASN A 89 16.64 -0.43 9.05
N GLY A 90 15.98 -1.59 8.93
CA GLY A 90 14.53 -1.65 8.86
C GLY A 90 13.95 -0.84 7.69
N TRP A 91 14.59 -0.91 6.53
CA TRP A 91 14.16 -0.17 5.34
C TRP A 91 12.67 -0.38 5.07
N PRO A 92 11.98 0.65 4.60
CA PRO A 92 10.57 0.51 4.28
C PRO A 92 10.39 -0.50 3.15
N ILE A 93 9.47 -1.44 3.34
CA ILE A 93 9.11 -2.46 2.34
C ILE A 93 8.56 -1.80 1.08
N PHE A 94 7.76 -0.74 1.26
CA PHE A 94 7.22 0.06 0.18
C PHE A 94 8.07 1.31 -0.01
N SER A 95 8.45 1.60 -1.25
CA SER A 95 9.20 2.78 -1.62
C SER A 95 8.27 3.92 -2.01
N GLY A 96 8.41 5.08 -1.35
CA GLY A 96 7.59 6.26 -1.62
C GLY A 96 6.12 6.15 -1.19
N ALA A 97 5.31 7.07 -1.69
CA ALA A 97 3.87 7.10 -1.49
C ALA A 97 3.15 6.27 -2.58
N PRO A 98 2.05 5.58 -2.26
CA PRO A 98 1.21 4.96 -3.28
C PRO A 98 0.48 6.03 -4.10
N GLY A 99 0.24 5.76 -5.39
CA GLY A 99 -0.63 6.56 -6.24
C GLY A 99 -1.98 5.88 -6.46
N ILE A 100 -3.02 6.66 -6.76
CA ILE A 100 -4.35 6.13 -7.09
C ILE A 100 -4.90 6.84 -8.33
N ASN A 101 -5.52 6.09 -9.25
CA ASN A 101 -6.17 6.65 -10.44
C ASN A 101 -7.68 6.85 -10.23
N ALA A 102 -8.36 7.37 -11.25
CA ALA A 102 -9.81 7.62 -11.22
C ALA A 102 -10.64 6.34 -11.03
N HIS A 103 -10.15 5.18 -11.46
CA HIS A 103 -10.84 3.91 -11.30
C HIS A 103 -10.65 3.30 -9.90
N GLY A 104 -9.72 3.85 -9.10
CA GLY A 104 -9.38 3.30 -7.78
C GLY A 104 -8.23 2.28 -7.82
N ASP A 105 -7.55 2.12 -8.96
CA ASP A 105 -6.36 1.28 -9.06
C ASP A 105 -5.19 1.98 -8.37
N ILE A 106 -4.39 1.21 -7.64
CA ILE A 106 -3.34 1.75 -6.78
C ILE A 106 -1.98 1.25 -7.27
N ALA A 107 -1.13 2.19 -7.67
CA ALA A 107 0.25 1.93 -8.05
C ALA A 107 1.19 2.08 -6.84
N PHE A 108 2.14 1.16 -6.69
CA PHE A 108 3.12 1.19 -5.61
C PHE A 108 4.41 0.46 -5.99
N ILE A 109 5.47 0.71 -5.23
CA ILE A 109 6.75 0.01 -5.34
C ILE A 109 6.99 -0.77 -4.06
N ALA A 110 7.36 -2.04 -4.18
CA ALA A 110 7.64 -2.89 -3.04
C ALA A 110 8.90 -3.73 -3.24
N GLY A 111 9.60 -4.02 -2.14
CA GLY A 111 10.66 -5.02 -2.08
C GLY A 111 10.10 -6.43 -2.23
N LEU A 112 10.89 -7.33 -2.77
CA LEU A 112 10.52 -8.71 -3.09
C LEU A 112 11.53 -9.72 -2.58
N TYR A 113 11.03 -10.85 -2.13
CA TYR A 113 11.82 -12.04 -1.82
C TYR A 113 11.18 -13.29 -2.44
N PRO A 114 11.96 -14.36 -2.77
CA PRO A 114 11.39 -15.61 -3.25
C PRO A 114 10.42 -16.23 -2.24
N GLN A 115 9.29 -16.75 -2.69
CA GLN A 115 8.33 -17.41 -1.81
C GLN A 115 9.00 -18.44 -0.90
N GLY A 116 8.78 -18.31 0.41
CA GLY A 116 9.32 -19.20 1.42
C GLY A 116 10.79 -18.95 1.81
N ASN A 117 11.45 -17.96 1.21
CA ASN A 117 12.84 -17.60 1.56
C ASN A 117 13.07 -16.09 1.65
N ASN A 118 12.76 -15.52 2.79
CA ASN A 118 12.98 -14.09 3.08
C ASN A 118 14.42 -13.75 3.50
N GLN A 119 15.36 -14.68 3.36
CA GLN A 119 16.80 -14.45 3.52
C GLN A 119 17.45 -13.96 2.21
N VAL A 120 16.72 -13.99 1.11
CA VAL A 120 17.17 -13.56 -0.21
C VAL A 120 16.30 -12.42 -0.68
N GLU A 121 16.89 -11.32 -1.07
CA GLU A 121 16.20 -10.20 -1.71
C GLU A 121 16.29 -10.32 -3.22
N TRP A 122 15.17 -10.22 -3.92
CA TRP A 122 15.11 -10.13 -5.38
C TRP A 122 15.22 -8.69 -5.90
N GLY A 123 15.11 -7.71 -5.02
CA GLY A 123 15.07 -6.29 -5.36
C GLY A 123 13.68 -5.71 -5.18
N SER A 124 13.32 -4.72 -5.99
CA SER A 124 12.02 -4.03 -5.92
C SER A 124 11.25 -4.18 -7.21
N GLY A 125 9.93 -4.31 -7.11
CA GLY A 125 9.01 -4.34 -8.23
C GLY A 125 8.02 -3.19 -8.19
N VAL A 126 7.51 -2.80 -9.36
CA VAL A 126 6.39 -1.87 -9.53
C VAL A 126 5.12 -2.69 -9.72
N PHE A 127 4.08 -2.34 -8.98
CA PHE A 127 2.82 -3.08 -8.94
C PHE A 127 1.63 -2.17 -9.17
N VAL A 128 0.55 -2.74 -9.68
CA VAL A 128 -0.78 -2.15 -9.68
C VAL A 128 -1.73 -3.11 -8.96
N ALA A 129 -2.38 -2.60 -7.92
CA ALA A 129 -3.54 -3.26 -7.31
C ALA A 129 -4.80 -2.69 -7.96
N TYR A 130 -5.55 -3.52 -8.66
CA TYR A 130 -6.80 -3.12 -9.29
C TYR A 130 -7.93 -2.94 -8.25
N ALA A 131 -8.88 -2.09 -8.58
CA ALA A 131 -9.99 -1.77 -7.70
C ALA A 131 -10.85 -3.01 -7.36
N ASP A 132 -10.90 -4.02 -8.24
CA ASP A 132 -11.57 -5.31 -8.05
C ASP A 132 -10.80 -6.29 -7.15
N GLY A 133 -9.59 -5.95 -6.75
CA GLY A 133 -8.79 -6.70 -5.77
C GLY A 133 -7.60 -7.47 -6.33
N ASP A 134 -7.46 -7.56 -7.65
CA ASP A 134 -6.30 -8.20 -8.27
C ASP A 134 -5.04 -7.33 -8.13
N VAL A 135 -3.91 -7.95 -7.82
CA VAL A 135 -2.60 -7.29 -7.80
C VAL A 135 -1.74 -7.90 -8.89
N ILE A 136 -1.30 -7.07 -9.83
CA ILE A 136 -0.45 -7.48 -10.95
C ILE A 136 0.89 -6.75 -10.86
N PHE A 137 1.97 -7.51 -11.04
CA PHE A 137 3.29 -6.99 -11.32
C PHE A 137 3.30 -6.42 -12.74
N GLN A 138 3.58 -5.13 -12.86
CA GLN A 138 3.82 -4.52 -14.17
C GLN A 138 5.32 -4.31 -14.33
N ASP A 139 5.94 -5.19 -15.08
CA ASP A 139 7.29 -4.97 -15.58
C ASP A 139 7.22 -3.84 -16.60
N GLY A 140 7.74 -2.67 -16.21
CA GLY A 140 7.80 -1.49 -17.07
C GLY A 140 8.93 -1.54 -18.12
N PHE A 141 9.59 -2.66 -18.30
CA PHE A 141 10.64 -2.88 -19.27
C PHE A 141 10.19 -3.93 -20.30
N GLU A 142 9.31 -3.54 -21.20
CA GLU A 142 9.30 -4.20 -22.51
C GLU A 142 10.65 -3.88 -23.15
N ASN A 143 11.52 -4.88 -23.23
CA ASN A 143 12.67 -4.80 -24.10
C ASN A 143 12.16 -4.61 -25.54
N PRO A 144 12.66 -3.60 -26.25
CA PRO A 144 12.28 -3.39 -27.64
C PRO A 144 12.74 -4.54 -28.54
#